data_4baf0a68bb6af455995d272b0f8a6917
#
_entry.id   4baf0a68bb6af455995d272b0f8a6917
#
_cell.length_a   1.000
_cell.length_b   1.000
_cell.length_c   1.000
_cell.angle_alpha   90.00
_cell.angle_beta   90.00
_cell.angle_gamma   90.00
#
_symmetry.space_group_name_H-M   'P 1'
#
loop_
_entity.id
_entity.type
_entity.pdbx_description
1 polymer ?
#
loop_
_entity_poly.entity_id
_entity_poly.type
_entity_poly.pdbx_seq_one_letter_code
_entity_poly.pdbx_strand_id
1 'polypeptide(L)'
;RRLVAGDLAGLFDGPSTVRFDPTLPMLSLDLSRVTENATLVSVLMTCASAWMESALLDPAGGQRWVVYDEAWRLMSHPALLRRMDAHWRLARHYGIANMLIFHKLSDLDNVGDQGSAMRALASSLLANADTRVVYRQESDQLGSTATALGLTGTEQQLLPTLGTGQALWRIKHRSFVAQHQLHPAELELFDTTGRMTSNDSAHLPSEEPSGGLS
;
A
#
# COMPACT_ATOMS: atom_id res chain seq x y z
N ARG A 1 -12.91 -25.94 -6.46
CA ARG A 1 -12.99 -27.01 -5.46
C ARG A 1 -12.52 -26.51 -4.09
N ARG A 2 -11.38 -25.80 -3.99
CA ARG A 2 -10.85 -25.27 -2.71
C ARG A 2 -11.80 -24.32 -1.98
N LEU A 3 -12.64 -23.55 -2.72
CA LEU A 3 -13.57 -22.56 -2.15
C LEU A 3 -14.84 -23.21 -1.56
N VAL A 4 -15.19 -24.43 -1.98
CA VAL A 4 -16.48 -25.08 -1.62
C VAL A 4 -16.28 -26.34 -0.79
N ALA A 5 -15.15 -27.04 -0.93
CA ALA A 5 -14.89 -28.33 -0.28
C ALA A 5 -13.43 -28.48 0.19
N GLY A 6 -12.69 -27.41 0.34
CA GLY A 6 -11.30 -27.37 0.77
C GLY A 6 -11.07 -26.43 1.94
N ASP A 7 -9.84 -25.96 2.04
CA ASP A 7 -9.33 -25.08 3.09
C ASP A 7 -10.02 -23.71 3.18
N LEU A 8 -10.74 -23.29 2.14
CA LEU A 8 -11.49 -22.05 2.09
C LEU A 8 -13.02 -22.28 2.07
N ALA A 9 -13.50 -23.50 2.33
CA ALA A 9 -14.92 -23.79 2.43
C ALA A 9 -15.56 -22.98 3.56
N GLY A 10 -16.79 -22.52 3.35
CA GLY A 10 -17.50 -21.67 4.31
C GLY A 10 -17.20 -20.17 4.21
N LEU A 11 -16.16 -19.78 3.46
CA LEU A 11 -15.81 -18.36 3.33
C LEU A 11 -16.48 -17.67 2.13
N PHE A 12 -16.72 -18.41 1.04
CA PHE A 12 -17.22 -17.84 -0.23
C PHE A 12 -18.40 -18.59 -0.84
N ASP A 13 -18.92 -19.60 -0.16
CA ASP A 13 -19.97 -20.50 -0.64
C ASP A 13 -21.37 -20.19 -0.08
N GLY A 14 -21.50 -19.08 0.66
CA GLY A 14 -22.75 -18.56 1.21
C GLY A 14 -23.16 -17.21 0.61
N PRO A 15 -24.32 -16.67 1.03
CA PRO A 15 -24.73 -15.32 0.67
C PRO A 15 -23.75 -14.30 1.27
N SER A 16 -23.58 -13.17 0.56
CA SER A 16 -22.73 -12.06 1.04
C SER A 16 -23.24 -11.53 2.39
N THR A 17 -22.35 -11.48 3.38
CA THR A 17 -22.64 -10.94 4.72
C THR A 17 -22.49 -9.42 4.77
N VAL A 18 -21.73 -8.85 3.85
CA VAL A 18 -21.50 -7.40 3.71
C VAL A 18 -21.88 -6.99 2.28
N ARG A 19 -22.63 -5.90 2.17
CA ARG A 19 -22.92 -5.28 0.88
C ARG A 19 -21.92 -4.17 0.64
N PHE A 20 -21.35 -4.16 -0.55
CA PHE A 20 -20.57 -3.02 -1.02
C PHE A 20 -21.52 -1.85 -1.29
N ASP A 21 -21.30 -0.71 -0.61
CA ASP A 21 -22.05 0.52 -0.83
C ASP A 21 -21.15 1.55 -1.51
N PRO A 22 -21.34 1.81 -2.81
CA PRO A 22 -20.52 2.77 -3.55
C PRO A 22 -20.81 4.24 -3.18
N THR A 23 -21.85 4.51 -2.38
CA THR A 23 -22.22 5.87 -1.95
C THR A 23 -21.44 6.33 -0.73
N LEU A 24 -20.73 5.43 -0.06
CA LEU A 24 -19.90 5.79 1.09
C LEU A 24 -18.75 6.70 0.68
N PRO A 25 -18.46 7.74 1.48
CA PRO A 25 -17.38 8.67 1.18
C PRO A 25 -16.00 8.01 1.24
N MET A 26 -15.86 6.92 2.01
CA MET A 26 -14.63 6.15 2.14
C MET A 26 -14.96 4.68 2.40
N LEU A 27 -14.22 3.80 1.73
CA LEU A 27 -14.22 2.37 1.98
C LEU A 27 -12.79 1.91 2.22
N SER A 28 -12.56 1.19 3.30
CA SER A 28 -11.27 0.57 3.60
C SER A 28 -11.42 -0.95 3.65
N LEU A 29 -10.53 -1.66 2.97
CA LEU A 29 -10.41 -3.12 3.04
C LEU A 29 -9.15 -3.47 3.80
N ASP A 30 -9.30 -3.89 5.05
CA ASP A 30 -8.20 -4.33 5.90
C ASP A 30 -7.90 -5.82 5.68
N LEU A 31 -6.70 -6.12 5.19
CA LEU A 31 -6.22 -7.48 4.93
C LEU A 31 -5.21 -7.95 5.99
N SER A 32 -4.94 -7.19 7.04
CA SER A 32 -3.89 -7.48 8.03
C SER A 32 -4.02 -8.86 8.67
N ARG A 33 -5.26 -9.35 8.85
CA ARG A 33 -5.55 -10.65 9.48
C ARG A 33 -5.39 -11.85 8.55
N VAL A 34 -5.22 -11.64 7.24
CA VAL A 34 -5.19 -12.72 6.24
C VAL A 34 -3.91 -12.72 5.40
N THR A 35 -2.95 -11.89 5.74
CA THR A 35 -1.72 -11.67 4.96
C THR A 35 -0.88 -12.92 4.75
N GLU A 36 -0.93 -13.89 5.66
CA GLU A 36 -0.17 -15.14 5.55
C GLU A 36 -0.74 -16.13 4.53
N ASN A 37 -2.01 -15.98 4.14
CA ASN A 37 -2.65 -16.85 3.17
C ASN A 37 -2.75 -16.18 1.80
N ALA A 38 -1.74 -16.35 0.96
CA ALA A 38 -1.66 -15.73 -0.37
C ALA A 38 -2.87 -16.09 -1.26
N THR A 39 -3.42 -17.30 -1.15
CA THR A 39 -4.62 -17.71 -1.91
C THR A 39 -5.83 -16.91 -1.44
N LEU A 40 -6.04 -16.80 -0.13
CA LEU A 40 -7.15 -16.06 0.44
C LEU A 40 -7.06 -14.57 0.08
N VAL A 41 -5.88 -13.96 0.23
CA VAL A 41 -5.63 -12.58 -0.19
C VAL A 41 -5.97 -12.38 -1.66
N SER A 42 -5.52 -13.28 -2.54
CA SER A 42 -5.79 -13.20 -3.98
C SER A 42 -7.29 -13.25 -4.30
N VAL A 43 -8.05 -14.13 -3.63
CA VAL A 43 -9.51 -14.25 -3.82
C VAL A 43 -10.21 -13.00 -3.30
N LEU A 44 -9.91 -12.54 -2.07
CA LEU A 44 -10.49 -11.35 -1.48
C LEU A 44 -10.24 -10.11 -2.35
N MET A 45 -9.00 -9.92 -2.82
CA MET A 45 -8.65 -8.81 -3.68
C MET A 45 -9.32 -8.88 -5.05
N THR A 46 -9.54 -10.10 -5.58
CA THR A 46 -10.30 -10.28 -6.83
C THR A 46 -11.76 -9.86 -6.64
N CYS A 47 -12.39 -10.25 -5.53
CA CYS A 47 -13.74 -9.83 -5.19
C CYS A 47 -13.81 -8.30 -4.96
N ALA A 48 -12.90 -7.75 -4.18
CA ALA A 48 -12.83 -6.31 -3.91
C ALA A 48 -12.62 -5.50 -5.20
N SER A 49 -11.72 -5.97 -6.08
CA SER A 49 -11.52 -5.33 -7.39
C SER A 49 -12.77 -5.35 -8.26
N ALA A 50 -13.54 -6.45 -8.25
CA ALA A 50 -14.80 -6.54 -9.00
C ALA A 50 -15.86 -5.58 -8.44
N TRP A 51 -15.93 -5.43 -7.12
CA TRP A 51 -16.81 -4.45 -6.48
C TRP A 51 -16.40 -3.01 -6.80
N MET A 52 -15.11 -2.70 -6.64
CA MET A 52 -14.58 -1.38 -6.96
C MET A 52 -14.81 -1.02 -8.43
N GLU A 53 -14.64 -1.97 -9.36
CA GLU A 53 -14.80 -1.72 -10.78
C GLU A 53 -16.21 -1.19 -11.10
N SER A 54 -17.25 -1.80 -10.54
CA SER A 54 -18.62 -1.35 -10.76
C SER A 54 -18.88 0.07 -10.24
N ALA A 55 -18.25 0.44 -9.13
CA ALA A 55 -18.37 1.78 -8.56
C ALA A 55 -17.47 2.81 -9.26
N LEU A 56 -16.26 2.41 -9.62
CA LEU A 56 -15.25 3.31 -10.22
C LEU A 56 -15.57 3.64 -11.68
N LEU A 57 -16.24 2.74 -12.40
CA LEU A 57 -16.60 2.93 -13.80
C LEU A 57 -17.93 3.69 -13.98
N ASP A 58 -18.59 4.07 -12.89
CA ASP A 58 -19.78 4.93 -12.97
C ASP A 58 -19.36 6.37 -13.33
N PRO A 59 -19.75 6.91 -14.52
CA PRO A 59 -19.40 8.26 -14.94
C PRO A 59 -19.99 9.36 -14.03
N ALA A 60 -21.10 9.06 -13.33
CA ALA A 60 -21.75 10.00 -12.42
C ALA A 60 -21.05 10.12 -11.06
N GLY A 61 -20.09 9.25 -10.78
CA GLY A 61 -19.49 9.14 -9.44
C GLY A 61 -18.47 10.23 -9.05
N GLY A 62 -18.16 11.19 -9.95
CA GLY A 62 -17.21 12.26 -9.65
C GLY A 62 -15.76 11.80 -9.51
N GLN A 63 -14.93 12.64 -8.90
CA GLN A 63 -13.51 12.33 -8.68
C GLN A 63 -13.36 11.36 -7.51
N ARG A 64 -12.56 10.32 -7.69
CA ARG A 64 -12.31 9.25 -6.70
C ARG A 64 -10.84 8.97 -6.54
N TRP A 65 -10.47 8.50 -5.35
CA TRP A 65 -9.12 8.04 -5.03
C TRP A 65 -9.12 6.56 -4.77
N VAL A 66 -8.16 5.85 -5.34
CA VAL A 66 -7.85 4.46 -5.02
C VAL A 66 -6.44 4.43 -4.43
N VAL A 67 -6.36 4.08 -3.15
CA VAL A 67 -5.09 4.02 -2.41
C VAL A 67 -4.73 2.56 -2.21
N TYR A 68 -3.57 2.16 -2.69
CA TYR A 68 -2.99 0.84 -2.51
C TYR A 68 -1.85 0.96 -1.51
N ASP A 69 -2.15 0.68 -0.26
CA ASP A 69 -1.11 0.58 0.78
C ASP A 69 -0.41 -0.78 0.67
N GLU A 70 0.89 -0.83 0.93
CA GLU A 70 1.70 -2.02 0.69
C GLU A 70 1.55 -2.56 -0.75
N ALA A 71 1.55 -1.67 -1.73
CA ALA A 71 1.19 -1.97 -3.12
C ALA A 71 1.98 -3.16 -3.71
N TRP A 72 3.23 -3.37 -3.30
CA TRP A 72 4.07 -4.49 -3.74
C TRP A 72 3.43 -5.87 -3.47
N ARG A 73 2.68 -6.01 -2.37
CA ARG A 73 1.97 -7.27 -2.04
C ARG A 73 0.94 -7.62 -3.09
N LEU A 74 0.21 -6.64 -3.57
CA LEU A 74 -0.78 -6.84 -4.64
C LEU A 74 -0.10 -7.08 -5.97
N MET A 75 0.98 -6.37 -6.24
CA MET A 75 1.75 -6.47 -7.48
C MET A 75 2.47 -7.83 -7.61
N SER A 76 2.76 -8.52 -6.51
CA SER A 76 3.32 -9.89 -6.52
C SER A 76 2.33 -10.93 -7.07
N HIS A 77 1.04 -10.61 -7.17
CA HIS A 77 0.02 -11.48 -7.75
C HIS A 77 -0.24 -11.13 -9.22
N PRO A 78 0.08 -12.02 -10.18
CA PRO A 78 0.01 -11.70 -11.62
C PRO A 78 -1.36 -11.23 -12.11
N ALA A 79 -2.42 -11.80 -11.58
CA ALA A 79 -3.80 -11.42 -11.97
C ALA A 79 -4.15 -10.01 -11.46
N LEU A 80 -3.76 -9.68 -10.23
CA LEU A 80 -4.00 -8.38 -9.62
C LEU A 80 -3.18 -7.29 -10.30
N LEU A 81 -1.90 -7.54 -10.57
CA LEU A 81 -1.04 -6.58 -11.25
C LEU A 81 -1.57 -6.22 -12.65
N ARG A 82 -1.99 -7.22 -13.44
CA ARG A 82 -2.62 -6.97 -14.74
C ARG A 82 -3.90 -6.14 -14.61
N ARG A 83 -4.70 -6.40 -13.59
CA ARG A 83 -5.92 -5.64 -13.33
C ARG A 83 -5.62 -4.21 -12.90
N MET A 84 -4.63 -4.02 -12.03
CA MET A 84 -4.14 -2.68 -11.66
C MET A 84 -3.70 -1.89 -12.89
N ASP A 85 -2.90 -2.49 -13.79
CA ASP A 85 -2.47 -1.82 -15.03
C ASP A 85 -3.67 -1.44 -15.93
N ALA A 86 -4.63 -2.34 -16.10
CA ALA A 86 -5.83 -2.05 -16.87
C ALA A 86 -6.64 -0.89 -16.29
N HIS A 87 -6.85 -0.87 -14.96
CA HIS A 87 -7.55 0.23 -14.28
C HIS A 87 -6.74 1.53 -14.35
N TRP A 88 -5.43 1.47 -14.25
CA TRP A 88 -4.57 2.65 -14.32
C TRP A 88 -4.69 3.37 -15.65
N ARG A 89 -4.75 2.61 -16.76
CA ARG A 89 -4.93 3.17 -18.11
C ARG A 89 -6.27 3.87 -18.30
N LEU A 90 -7.31 3.39 -17.63
CA LEU A 90 -8.67 3.94 -17.72
C LEU A 90 -8.95 5.03 -16.66
N ALA A 91 -8.11 5.14 -15.65
CA ALA A 91 -8.32 5.98 -14.47
C ALA A 91 -8.66 7.44 -14.85
N ARG A 92 -7.90 8.03 -15.76
CA ARG A 92 -8.13 9.42 -16.20
C ARG A 92 -9.51 9.60 -16.82
N HIS A 93 -9.98 8.64 -17.61
CA HIS A 93 -11.29 8.70 -18.26
C HIS A 93 -12.44 8.72 -17.26
N TYR A 94 -12.27 8.02 -16.15
CA TYR A 94 -13.28 7.90 -15.10
C TYR A 94 -13.06 8.83 -13.90
N GLY A 95 -12.14 9.80 -13.99
CA GLY A 95 -11.86 10.72 -12.89
C GLY A 95 -11.22 10.05 -11.66
N ILE A 96 -10.52 8.94 -11.87
CA ILE A 96 -9.87 8.18 -10.80
C ILE A 96 -8.43 8.64 -10.63
N ALA A 97 -8.04 8.97 -9.40
CA ALA A 97 -6.66 9.15 -9.00
C ALA A 97 -6.17 7.89 -8.27
N ASN A 98 -5.06 7.31 -8.72
CA ASN A 98 -4.45 6.15 -8.06
C ASN A 98 -3.23 6.59 -7.24
N MET A 99 -3.09 6.02 -6.05
CA MET A 99 -1.93 6.20 -5.18
C MET A 99 -1.36 4.84 -4.80
N LEU A 100 -0.06 4.65 -5.05
CA LEU A 100 0.68 3.47 -4.60
C LEU A 100 1.60 3.88 -3.47
N ILE A 101 1.57 3.16 -2.36
CA ILE A 101 2.42 3.38 -1.19
C ILE A 101 3.36 2.19 -1.04
N PHE A 102 4.65 2.48 -0.89
CA PHE A 102 5.72 1.51 -0.69
C PHE A 102 6.56 1.92 0.51
N HIS A 103 6.91 0.99 1.36
CA HIS A 103 7.91 1.23 2.40
C HIS A 103 9.32 1.20 1.82
N LYS A 104 9.58 0.22 0.95
CA LYS A 104 10.86 0.06 0.25
C LYS A 104 10.60 -0.28 -1.21
N LEU A 105 11.31 0.35 -2.11
CA LEU A 105 11.20 0.01 -3.53
C LEU A 105 11.88 -1.33 -3.87
N SER A 106 12.82 -1.79 -3.04
CA SER A 106 13.38 -3.14 -3.15
C SER A 106 12.33 -4.25 -2.99
N ASP A 107 11.18 -3.96 -2.37
CA ASP A 107 10.07 -4.92 -2.28
C ASP A 107 9.50 -5.29 -3.65
N LEU A 108 9.72 -4.44 -4.66
CA LEU A 108 9.42 -4.76 -6.05
C LEU A 108 10.27 -5.90 -6.61
N ASP A 109 11.41 -6.20 -5.99
CA ASP A 109 12.24 -7.34 -6.37
C ASP A 109 11.49 -8.68 -6.18
N ASN A 110 10.47 -8.67 -5.29
CA ASN A 110 9.59 -9.81 -5.04
C ASN A 110 8.44 -9.95 -6.07
N VAL A 111 8.30 -9.00 -6.99
CA VAL A 111 7.20 -9.01 -7.99
C VAL A 111 7.47 -9.97 -9.16
N GLY A 112 8.63 -10.60 -9.20
CA GLY A 112 9.03 -11.56 -10.21
C GLY A 112 10.51 -11.44 -10.54
N ASP A 113 11.01 -12.41 -11.25
CA ASP A 113 12.42 -12.45 -11.64
C ASP A 113 12.83 -11.23 -12.46
N GLN A 114 14.10 -10.86 -12.37
CA GLN A 114 14.67 -9.76 -13.14
C GLN A 114 14.51 -10.05 -14.65
N GLY A 115 13.95 -9.09 -15.39
CA GLY A 115 13.66 -9.25 -16.81
C GLY A 115 12.32 -9.95 -17.11
N SER A 116 11.56 -10.38 -16.11
CA SER A 116 10.22 -10.96 -16.32
C SER A 116 9.22 -9.92 -16.81
N ALA A 117 8.19 -10.39 -17.52
CA ALA A 117 7.08 -9.54 -17.96
C ALA A 117 6.33 -8.90 -16.79
N MET A 118 6.27 -9.59 -15.65
CA MET A 118 5.64 -9.08 -14.42
C MET A 118 6.41 -7.88 -13.86
N ARG A 119 7.72 -8.00 -13.78
CA ARG A 119 8.57 -6.91 -13.29
C ARG A 119 8.54 -5.71 -14.24
N ALA A 120 8.55 -5.96 -15.54
CA ALA A 120 8.40 -4.90 -16.53
C ALA A 120 7.06 -4.16 -16.40
N LEU A 121 5.97 -4.88 -16.11
CA LEU A 121 4.65 -4.30 -15.89
C LEU A 121 4.60 -3.46 -14.61
N ALA A 122 5.15 -3.96 -13.50
CA ALA A 122 5.28 -3.22 -12.25
C ALA A 122 6.08 -1.93 -12.42
N SER A 123 7.22 -2.01 -13.09
CA SER A 123 8.06 -0.84 -13.41
C SER A 123 7.33 0.17 -14.29
N SER A 124 6.50 -0.30 -15.23
CA SER A 124 5.67 0.57 -16.07
C SER A 124 4.64 1.35 -15.26
N LEU A 125 4.00 0.75 -14.26
CA LEU A 125 3.07 1.45 -13.36
C LEU A 125 3.78 2.58 -12.61
N LEU A 126 4.99 2.33 -12.08
CA LEU A 126 5.78 3.37 -11.42
C LEU A 126 6.21 4.49 -12.37
N ALA A 127 6.63 4.12 -13.58
CA ALA A 127 7.06 5.08 -14.59
C ALA A 127 5.92 6.02 -15.03
N ASN A 128 4.69 5.51 -15.05
CA ASN A 128 3.48 6.26 -15.43
C ASN A 128 2.94 7.18 -14.31
N ALA A 129 3.52 7.16 -13.10
CA ALA A 129 3.14 8.07 -12.05
C ALA A 129 3.67 9.48 -12.32
N ASP A 130 2.77 10.43 -12.55
CA ASP A 130 3.10 11.85 -12.78
C ASP A 130 3.66 12.54 -11.52
N THR A 131 3.24 12.09 -10.35
CA THR A 131 3.67 12.62 -9.05
C THR A 131 4.34 11.52 -8.23
N ARG A 132 5.51 11.82 -7.70
CA ARG A 132 6.26 10.92 -6.82
C ARG A 132 6.67 11.69 -5.58
N VAL A 133 6.43 11.10 -4.41
CA VAL A 133 6.79 11.64 -3.11
C VAL A 133 7.76 10.66 -2.46
N VAL A 134 8.99 11.08 -2.24
CA VAL A 134 10.04 10.23 -1.69
C VAL A 134 10.50 10.82 -0.37
N TYR A 135 10.23 10.11 0.70
CA TYR A 135 10.74 10.45 2.03
C TYR A 135 12.20 10.00 2.17
N ARG A 136 12.81 10.31 3.32
CA ARG A 136 14.17 9.90 3.64
C ARG A 136 14.39 8.43 3.32
N GLN A 137 15.53 8.13 2.70
CA GLN A 137 15.97 6.78 2.37
C GLN A 137 17.35 6.54 2.99
N GLU A 138 17.55 5.34 3.53
CA GLU A 138 18.86 4.91 4.00
C GLU A 138 19.79 4.59 2.81
N SER A 139 21.09 4.65 3.06
CA SER A 139 22.11 4.57 2.00
C SER A 139 22.08 3.26 1.20
N ASP A 140 21.70 2.16 1.82
CA ASP A 140 21.56 0.83 1.21
C ASP A 140 20.40 0.74 0.19
N GLN A 141 19.39 1.61 0.33
CA GLN A 141 18.21 1.62 -0.51
C GLN A 141 18.28 2.63 -1.67
N LEU A 142 19.25 3.55 -1.62
CA LEU A 142 19.35 4.65 -2.59
C LEU A 142 19.50 4.15 -4.03
N GLY A 143 20.29 3.11 -4.26
CA GLY A 143 20.57 2.61 -5.61
C GLY A 143 19.32 2.06 -6.31
N SER A 144 18.53 1.25 -5.63
CA SER A 144 17.28 0.70 -6.15
C SER A 144 16.22 1.79 -6.35
N THR A 145 16.08 2.68 -5.38
CA THR A 145 15.16 3.82 -5.44
C THR A 145 15.51 4.76 -6.60
N ALA A 146 16.77 5.10 -6.74
CA ALA A 146 17.26 5.97 -7.81
C ALA A 146 16.97 5.40 -9.20
N THR A 147 17.25 4.13 -9.38
CA THR A 147 17.00 3.44 -10.64
C THR A 147 15.52 3.34 -10.96
N ALA A 148 14.69 2.89 -9.99
CA ALA A 148 13.27 2.70 -10.18
C ALA A 148 12.52 4.01 -10.45
N LEU A 149 12.94 5.11 -9.82
CA LEU A 149 12.30 6.41 -9.96
C LEU A 149 13.02 7.35 -10.94
N GLY A 150 14.16 6.96 -11.49
CA GLY A 150 14.96 7.78 -12.40
C GLY A 150 15.42 9.07 -11.74
N LEU A 151 15.99 8.99 -10.52
CA LEU A 151 16.46 10.15 -9.77
C LEU A 151 17.81 10.64 -10.31
N THR A 152 17.99 11.95 -10.33
CA THR A 152 19.28 12.58 -10.63
C THR A 152 20.28 12.39 -9.48
N GLY A 153 21.58 12.56 -9.74
CA GLY A 153 22.61 12.47 -8.70
C GLY A 153 22.39 13.44 -7.54
N THR A 154 21.89 14.65 -7.82
CA THR A 154 21.57 15.64 -6.80
C THR A 154 20.38 15.18 -5.92
N GLU A 155 19.33 14.63 -6.55
CA GLU A 155 18.16 14.10 -5.83
C GLU A 155 18.57 12.92 -4.94
N GLN A 156 19.45 12.04 -5.42
CA GLN A 156 19.97 10.91 -4.64
C GLN A 156 20.75 11.37 -3.40
N GLN A 157 21.61 12.37 -3.54
CA GLN A 157 22.40 12.93 -2.43
C GLN A 157 21.53 13.61 -1.38
N LEU A 158 20.38 14.12 -1.79
CA LEU A 158 19.44 14.81 -0.93
C LEU A 158 18.65 13.86 -0.02
N LEU A 159 18.25 12.68 -0.51
CA LEU A 159 17.34 11.78 0.21
C LEU A 159 17.79 11.39 1.62
N PRO A 160 19.07 11.05 1.89
CA PRO A 160 19.53 10.72 3.24
C PRO A 160 19.51 11.90 4.21
N THR A 161 19.51 13.13 3.70
CA THR A 161 19.56 14.35 4.51
C THR A 161 18.18 14.86 4.92
N LEU A 162 17.11 14.30 4.37
CA LEU A 162 15.74 14.70 4.69
C LEU A 162 15.39 14.41 6.14
N GLY A 163 14.79 15.38 6.81
CA GLY A 163 14.26 15.24 8.17
C GLY A 163 12.86 14.62 8.20
N THR A 164 12.36 14.43 9.41
CA THR A 164 10.97 13.96 9.61
C THR A 164 9.97 14.93 8.99
N GLY A 165 9.03 14.40 8.25
CA GLY A 165 8.02 15.18 7.52
C GLY A 165 8.54 15.89 6.27
N GLN A 166 9.84 15.76 5.95
CA GLN A 166 10.38 16.26 4.69
C GLN A 166 10.34 15.19 3.60
N ALA A 167 9.96 15.59 2.40
CA ALA A 167 9.95 14.70 1.25
C ALA A 167 10.43 15.43 -0.02
N LEU A 168 11.08 14.68 -0.89
CA LEU A 168 11.32 15.07 -2.26
C LEU A 168 10.02 14.85 -3.05
N TRP A 169 9.41 15.94 -3.50
CA TRP A 169 8.27 15.91 -4.40
C TRP A 169 8.75 16.07 -5.83
N ARG A 170 8.31 15.17 -6.67
CA ARG A 170 8.59 15.18 -8.08
C ARG A 170 7.29 15.15 -8.85
N ILE A 171 6.96 16.26 -9.50
CA ILE A 171 5.74 16.43 -10.29
C ILE A 171 6.15 16.59 -11.75
N LYS A 172 5.93 15.55 -12.55
CA LYS A 172 6.43 15.45 -13.92
C LYS A 172 7.94 15.70 -13.99
N HIS A 173 8.37 16.86 -14.47
CA HIS A 173 9.78 17.24 -14.64
C HIS A 173 10.28 18.24 -13.59
N ARG A 174 9.47 18.60 -12.60
CA ARG A 174 9.84 19.53 -11.52
C ARG A 174 10.07 18.76 -10.24
N SER A 175 11.16 19.09 -9.55
CA SER A 175 11.49 18.51 -8.24
C SER A 175 11.71 19.61 -7.22
N PHE A 176 11.22 19.42 -6.01
CA PHE A 176 11.40 20.32 -4.88
C PHE A 176 11.27 19.54 -3.57
N VAL A 177 11.85 20.08 -2.50
CA VAL A 177 11.64 19.55 -1.14
C VAL A 177 10.46 20.27 -0.51
N ALA A 178 9.55 19.51 0.05
CA ALA A 178 8.43 20.03 0.83
C ALA A 178 8.53 19.53 2.26
N GLN A 179 8.26 20.45 3.21
CA GLN A 179 8.04 20.13 4.62
C GLN A 179 6.54 19.94 4.83
N HIS A 180 6.15 18.75 5.21
CA HIS A 180 4.78 18.46 5.61
C HIS A 180 4.55 18.99 7.04
N GLN A 181 3.54 19.82 7.21
CA GLN A 181 3.13 20.33 8.51
C GLN A 181 1.70 19.87 8.78
N LEU A 182 1.52 19.18 9.90
CA LEU A 182 0.21 18.76 10.36
C LEU A 182 -0.34 19.82 11.35
N HIS A 183 -1.62 20.08 11.26
CA HIS A 183 -2.33 20.84 12.27
C HIS A 183 -2.38 20.05 13.59
N PRO A 184 -2.38 20.68 14.79
CA PRO A 184 -2.45 19.96 16.06
C PRO A 184 -3.58 18.93 16.15
N ALA A 185 -4.76 19.23 15.63
CA ALA A 185 -5.88 18.27 15.57
C ALA A 185 -5.63 17.06 14.65
N GLU A 186 -4.81 17.21 13.60
CA GLU A 186 -4.39 16.10 12.74
C GLU A 186 -3.36 15.22 13.45
N LEU A 187 -2.46 15.83 14.23
CA LEU A 187 -1.49 15.10 15.04
C LEU A 187 -2.18 14.17 16.04
N GLU A 188 -3.25 14.63 16.72
CA GLU A 188 -4.02 13.79 17.64
C GLU A 188 -4.60 12.54 16.96
N LEU A 189 -4.98 12.66 15.68
CA LEU A 189 -5.53 11.54 14.90
C LEU A 189 -4.46 10.61 14.32
N PHE A 190 -3.34 11.17 13.87
CA PHE A 190 -2.34 10.46 13.08
C PHE A 190 -1.07 10.10 13.85
N ASP A 191 -0.85 10.65 15.06
CA ASP A 191 0.29 10.27 15.89
C ASP A 191 0.08 8.87 16.48
N THR A 192 0.79 7.90 15.92
CA THR A 192 0.80 6.51 16.37
C THR A 192 1.94 6.22 17.34
N THR A 193 2.81 7.18 17.64
CA THR A 193 4.01 6.99 18.49
C THR A 193 3.63 6.48 19.88
N GLY A 194 2.57 7.03 20.48
CA GLY A 194 2.05 6.59 21.77
C GLY A 194 1.50 5.16 21.78
N ARG A 195 1.04 4.65 20.63
CA ARG A 195 0.58 3.25 20.52
C ARG A 195 1.75 2.27 20.39
N MET A 196 2.86 2.67 19.80
CA MET A 196 4.07 1.84 19.71
C MET A 196 4.75 1.67 21.07
N THR A 197 4.79 2.72 21.90
CA THR A 197 5.37 2.65 23.24
C THR A 197 4.49 1.92 24.25
N SER A 198 3.17 1.92 24.11
CA SER A 198 2.26 1.21 25.02
C SER A 198 2.23 -0.31 24.81
N ASN A 199 2.55 -0.80 23.61
CA ASN A 199 2.62 -2.24 23.34
C ASN A 199 3.89 -2.90 23.93
N ASP A 200 5.00 -2.18 24.07
CA ASP A 200 6.22 -2.69 24.68
C ASP A 200 6.08 -2.87 26.22
N SER A 201 5.18 -2.12 26.86
CA SER A 201 4.96 -2.19 28.30
C SER A 201 4.03 -3.35 28.75
N ALA A 202 3.33 -3.97 27.82
CA ALA A 202 2.34 -5.02 28.12
C ALA A 202 2.92 -6.43 28.12
N HIS A 203 4.25 -6.61 27.91
CA HIS A 203 4.89 -7.92 27.77
C HIS A 203 5.98 -8.20 28.84
N LEU A 204 5.93 -7.52 29.98
CA LEU A 204 6.75 -7.94 31.14
C LEU A 204 5.92 -8.92 31.96
N PRO A 205 6.36 -10.19 32.10
CA PRO A 205 5.73 -11.13 33.03
C PRO A 205 5.91 -10.60 34.45
N SER A 206 4.80 -10.48 35.18
CA SER A 206 4.80 -10.18 36.58
C SER A 206 5.53 -11.32 37.33
N GLU A 207 6.73 -11.05 37.85
CA GLU A 207 7.39 -11.91 38.83
C GLU A 207 6.50 -11.99 40.09
N GLU A 208 5.94 -13.15 40.34
CA GLU A 208 5.33 -13.44 41.62
C GLU A 208 6.39 -13.47 42.70
N PRO A 209 6.19 -12.81 43.84
CA PRO A 209 7.11 -12.96 44.97
C PRO A 209 6.92 -14.35 45.60
N SER A 210 7.94 -15.18 45.53
CA SER A 210 8.02 -16.42 46.24
C SER A 210 7.91 -16.20 47.76
N GLY A 211 6.76 -16.54 48.31
CA GLY A 211 6.55 -16.57 49.76
C GLY A 211 7.45 -17.58 50.42
N GLY A 212 8.37 -17.12 51.27
CA GLY A 212 9.14 -17.96 52.17
C GLY A 212 8.24 -18.51 53.26
N LEU A 213 8.38 -19.81 53.45
CA LEU A 213 7.90 -20.53 54.61
C LEU A 213 8.96 -20.46 55.73
N SER A 214 8.50 -20.10 56.87
CA SER A 214 9.09 -20.51 58.17
C SER A 214 8.00 -20.96 59.10
#